data_66a7891d71ad3d45ffc428ff838d1dfe
#
_entry.id   66a7891d71ad3d45ffc428ff838d1dfe
#
_cell.length_a   1.000
_cell.length_b   1.000
_cell.length_c   1.000
_cell.angle_alpha   90.00
_cell.angle_beta   90.00
_cell.angle_gamma   90.00
#
_symmetry.space_group_name_H-M   'P 1'
#
loop_
_entity.id
_entity.type
_entity.pdbx_description
1 polymer ?
#
loop_
_entity_poly.entity_id
_entity_poly.type
_entity_poly.pdbx_seq_one_letter_code
_entity_poly.pdbx_strand_id
1 'polypeptide(L)'
;IHWMEVYAGEKSTRVYGADVWLPPETLVALREYAVSIKGPMTTPVGGGIRSLNVALRQELDLYQCVRPVQYFKGVPSPLKHPELTNMTIFRENTEDIYAGVEWAANTEACKKVVDFLQKEMGVKKIRFPESSGIGIKPISVEGTQRLMRAALNYAIANDRKSVTIVHRRDHFRAEKIL
;
A
#
# COMPACT_ATOMS: atom_id res chain seq x y z
N ILE A 1 -6.68 -20.81 22.11
CA ILE A 1 -5.92 -19.70 21.52
C ILE A 1 -5.64 -18.69 22.63
N HIS A 2 -4.38 -18.30 22.79
CA HIS A 2 -3.98 -17.22 23.68
C HIS A 2 -3.89 -15.94 22.86
N TRP A 3 -4.48 -14.88 23.37
CA TRP A 3 -4.50 -13.58 22.72
C TRP A 3 -3.55 -12.61 23.41
N MET A 4 -2.74 -11.90 22.64
CA MET A 4 -1.92 -10.79 23.10
C MET A 4 -2.45 -9.50 22.46
N GLU A 5 -2.86 -8.54 23.29
CA GLU A 5 -3.27 -7.24 22.80
C GLU A 5 -2.08 -6.30 22.68
N VAL A 6 -1.92 -5.68 21.52
CA VAL A 6 -0.96 -4.61 21.27
C VAL A 6 -1.67 -3.38 20.73
N TYR A 7 -1.09 -2.21 20.88
CA TYR A 7 -1.76 -0.96 20.62
C TYR A 7 -1.23 -0.26 19.37
N ALA A 8 -2.13 0.30 18.59
CA ALA A 8 -1.85 1.19 17.47
C ALA A 8 -3.02 2.17 17.28
N GLY A 9 -2.75 3.33 16.70
CA GLY A 9 -3.75 4.36 16.48
C GLY A 9 -4.12 5.12 17.74
N GLU A 10 -5.34 5.64 17.79
CA GLU A 10 -5.82 6.47 18.90
C GLU A 10 -5.75 5.76 20.27
N LYS A 11 -5.99 4.46 20.30
CA LYS A 11 -5.87 3.70 21.56
C LYS A 11 -4.43 3.73 22.10
N SER A 12 -3.43 3.70 21.22
CA SER A 12 -2.02 3.82 21.59
C SER A 12 -1.72 5.16 22.25
N THR A 13 -2.25 6.26 21.71
CA THR A 13 -1.97 7.59 22.30
C THR A 13 -2.52 7.76 23.71
N ARG A 14 -3.55 7.01 24.06
CA ARG A 14 -4.11 7.03 25.43
C ARG A 14 -3.25 6.23 26.43
N VAL A 15 -2.53 5.21 25.93
CA VAL A 15 -1.72 4.31 26.79
C VAL A 15 -0.27 4.80 26.90
N TYR A 16 0.30 5.26 25.80
CA TYR A 16 1.74 5.59 25.70
C TYR A 16 2.03 7.10 25.64
N GLY A 17 1.01 7.93 25.48
CA GLY A 17 1.14 9.39 25.34
C GLY A 17 0.70 9.92 23.97
N ALA A 18 0.34 11.19 23.91
CA ALA A 18 -0.39 11.81 22.80
C ALA A 18 0.25 11.65 21.41
N ASP A 19 1.57 11.54 21.35
CA ASP A 19 2.30 11.46 20.08
C ASP A 19 2.69 10.04 19.67
N VAL A 20 2.37 9.01 20.49
CA VAL A 20 2.76 7.63 20.24
C VAL A 20 1.63 6.88 19.54
N TRP A 21 1.55 7.00 18.23
CA TRP A 21 0.53 6.34 17.39
C TRP A 21 0.85 4.89 17.04
N LEU A 22 2.13 4.52 16.99
CA LEU A 22 2.60 3.17 16.70
C LEU A 22 3.83 2.87 17.56
N PRO A 23 3.65 2.27 18.75
CA PRO A 23 4.75 1.94 19.64
C PRO A 23 5.73 0.94 18.99
N PRO A 24 7.04 1.07 19.22
CA PRO A 24 8.04 0.13 18.73
C PRO A 24 7.79 -1.32 19.16
N GLU A 25 7.35 -1.54 20.40
CA GLU A 25 7.01 -2.88 20.90
C GLU A 25 5.85 -3.55 20.14
N THR A 26 4.91 -2.77 19.60
CA THR A 26 3.86 -3.29 18.73
C THR A 26 4.45 -3.89 17.46
N LEU A 27 5.43 -3.21 16.84
CA LEU A 27 6.12 -3.73 15.66
C LEU A 27 6.95 -4.98 15.98
N VAL A 28 7.60 -5.01 17.13
CA VAL A 28 8.36 -6.19 17.61
C VAL A 28 7.43 -7.38 17.76
N ALA A 29 6.30 -7.22 18.45
CA ALA A 29 5.33 -8.28 18.64
C ALA A 29 4.74 -8.78 17.31
N LEU A 30 4.41 -7.87 16.39
CA LEU A 30 3.88 -8.25 15.08
C LEU A 30 4.88 -9.02 14.22
N ARG A 31 6.19 -8.74 14.35
CA ARG A 31 7.25 -9.50 13.68
C ARG A 31 7.43 -10.89 14.30
N GLU A 32 7.40 -10.97 15.62
CA GLU A 32 7.62 -12.22 16.35
C GLU A 32 6.50 -13.23 16.12
N TYR A 33 5.25 -12.80 16.25
CA TYR A 33 4.10 -13.71 16.17
C TYR A 33 3.56 -13.92 14.76
N ALA A 34 3.94 -13.10 13.80
CA ALA A 34 3.62 -13.17 12.37
C ALA A 34 2.12 -13.20 12.00
N VAL A 35 1.22 -13.62 12.90
CA VAL A 35 -0.23 -13.65 12.69
C VAL A 35 -0.90 -12.66 13.63
N SER A 36 -1.63 -11.71 13.05
CA SER A 36 -2.31 -10.68 13.83
C SER A 36 -3.67 -10.30 13.22
N ILE A 37 -4.58 -9.84 14.07
CA ILE A 37 -5.87 -9.29 13.66
C ILE A 37 -5.92 -7.84 14.12
N LYS A 38 -6.27 -6.94 13.22
CA LYS A 38 -6.51 -5.54 13.54
C LYS A 38 -7.88 -5.08 13.05
N GLY A 39 -8.49 -4.19 13.82
CA GLY A 39 -9.67 -3.45 13.40
C GLY A 39 -9.35 -2.29 12.43
N PRO A 40 -10.37 -1.55 11.99
CA PRO A 40 -10.16 -0.31 11.24
C PRO A 40 -9.40 0.70 12.10
N MET A 41 -8.47 1.42 11.46
CA MET A 41 -7.72 2.50 12.10
C MET A 41 -7.92 3.78 11.30
N THR A 42 -8.26 4.86 11.99
CA THR A 42 -8.36 6.20 11.42
C THR A 42 -7.01 6.90 11.56
N THR A 43 -6.51 7.48 10.48
CA THR A 43 -5.36 8.38 10.50
C THR A 43 -5.88 9.80 10.70
N PRO A 44 -5.36 10.57 11.65
CA PRO A 44 -5.78 11.96 11.82
C PRO A 44 -5.55 12.76 10.54
N VAL A 45 -6.52 13.58 10.17
CA VAL A 45 -6.42 14.47 9.01
C VAL A 45 -5.71 15.75 9.46
N GLY A 46 -4.69 16.19 8.72
CA GLY A 46 -4.02 17.48 8.93
C GLY A 46 -2.81 17.49 9.88
N GLY A 47 -2.45 16.36 10.48
CA GLY A 47 -1.33 16.30 11.46
C GLY A 47 0.04 15.89 10.88
N GLY A 48 0.20 15.79 9.57
CA GLY A 48 1.48 15.31 8.98
C GLY A 48 1.81 13.85 9.28
N ILE A 49 0.91 13.12 9.94
CA ILE A 49 1.10 11.73 10.30
C ILE A 49 0.79 10.86 9.08
N ARG A 50 1.77 10.07 8.65
CA ARG A 50 1.60 9.08 7.60
C ARG A 50 0.56 8.04 8.03
N SER A 51 -0.24 7.54 7.08
CA SER A 51 -1.22 6.49 7.37
C SER A 51 -0.57 5.32 8.12
N LEU A 52 -1.10 4.99 9.31
CA LEU A 52 -0.62 3.87 10.12
C LEU A 52 -0.72 2.54 9.38
N ASN A 53 -1.72 2.37 8.51
CA ASN A 53 -1.83 1.20 7.65
C ASN A 53 -0.67 1.12 6.65
N VAL A 54 -0.24 2.24 6.09
CA VAL A 54 0.93 2.30 5.18
C VAL A 54 2.20 2.01 5.96
N ALA A 55 2.37 2.60 7.15
CA ALA A 55 3.51 2.33 8.00
C ALA A 55 3.65 0.83 8.34
N LEU A 56 2.57 0.19 8.79
CA LEU A 56 2.56 -1.26 9.08
C LEU A 56 2.93 -2.09 7.85
N ARG A 57 2.42 -1.76 6.67
CA ARG A 57 2.72 -2.49 5.43
C ARG A 57 4.19 -2.39 5.05
N GLN A 58 4.80 -1.22 5.23
CA GLN A 58 6.20 -0.99 4.92
C GLN A 58 7.12 -1.63 5.96
N GLU A 59 6.86 -1.39 7.25
CA GLU A 59 7.69 -1.89 8.35
C GLU A 59 7.72 -3.42 8.46
N LEU A 60 6.63 -4.06 8.07
CA LEU A 60 6.49 -5.52 8.10
C LEU A 60 6.62 -6.18 6.72
N ASP A 61 6.97 -5.42 5.68
CA ASP A 61 7.03 -5.86 4.27
C ASP A 61 5.79 -6.67 3.84
N LEU A 62 4.61 -6.16 4.15
CA LEU A 62 3.35 -6.77 3.75
C LEU A 62 3.06 -6.45 2.28
N TYR A 63 3.84 -7.05 1.37
CA TYR A 63 3.90 -6.70 -0.04
C TYR A 63 2.64 -7.03 -0.83
N GLN A 64 1.76 -7.89 -0.31
CA GLN A 64 0.52 -8.25 -0.96
C GLN A 64 -0.70 -8.05 -0.05
N CYS A 65 -1.78 -7.53 -0.62
CA CYS A 65 -3.08 -7.51 0.00
C CYS A 65 -3.96 -8.56 -0.68
N VAL A 66 -4.30 -9.63 0.04
CA VAL A 66 -5.15 -10.71 -0.47
C VAL A 66 -6.58 -10.44 -0.06
N ARG A 67 -7.46 -10.26 -1.04
CA ARG A 67 -8.87 -9.93 -0.82
C ARG A 67 -9.78 -10.94 -1.49
N PRO A 68 -10.25 -11.96 -0.77
CA PRO A 68 -11.31 -12.84 -1.26
C PRO A 68 -12.61 -12.04 -1.43
N VAL A 69 -13.23 -12.15 -2.58
CA VAL A 69 -14.51 -11.52 -2.91
C VAL A 69 -15.46 -12.61 -3.36
N GLN A 70 -16.47 -12.84 -2.55
CA GLN A 70 -17.56 -13.78 -2.85
C GLN A 70 -18.88 -13.24 -2.36
N TYR A 71 -19.96 -13.70 -2.99
CA TYR A 71 -21.29 -13.34 -2.55
C TYR A 71 -21.73 -14.19 -1.36
N PHE A 72 -22.36 -13.54 -0.39
CA PHE A 72 -23.00 -14.20 0.74
C PHE A 72 -24.51 -14.08 0.58
N LYS A 73 -25.22 -15.22 0.56
CA LYS A 73 -26.69 -15.26 0.40
C LYS A 73 -27.39 -14.39 1.44
N GLY A 74 -28.30 -13.54 0.99
CA GLY A 74 -29.06 -12.63 1.84
C GLY A 74 -28.46 -11.24 2.01
N VAL A 75 -27.25 -11.00 1.49
CA VAL A 75 -26.64 -9.66 1.48
C VAL A 75 -27.08 -8.91 0.22
N PRO A 76 -27.57 -7.65 0.32
CA PRO A 76 -27.89 -6.83 -0.85
C PRO A 76 -26.68 -6.66 -1.76
N SER A 77 -26.90 -6.75 -3.07
CA SER A 77 -25.82 -6.58 -4.07
C SER A 77 -26.33 -5.74 -5.24
N PRO A 78 -25.51 -4.84 -5.80
CA PRO A 78 -25.85 -4.11 -7.01
C PRO A 78 -25.71 -4.95 -8.29
N LEU A 79 -25.15 -6.16 -8.19
CA LEU A 79 -24.94 -7.05 -9.33
C LEU A 79 -26.23 -7.80 -9.68
N LYS A 80 -26.43 -8.08 -10.98
CA LYS A 80 -27.58 -8.89 -11.45
C LYS A 80 -27.47 -10.34 -11.03
N HIS A 81 -26.26 -10.89 -11.03
CA HIS A 81 -25.94 -12.29 -10.71
C HIS A 81 -24.80 -12.35 -9.69
N PRO A 82 -25.04 -11.90 -8.44
CA PRO A 82 -23.97 -11.84 -7.44
C PRO A 82 -23.44 -13.22 -7.04
N GLU A 83 -24.23 -14.26 -7.18
CA GLU A 83 -23.87 -15.66 -6.91
C GLU A 83 -22.73 -16.17 -7.79
N LEU A 84 -22.48 -15.52 -8.93
CA LEU A 84 -21.36 -15.86 -9.82
C LEU A 84 -20.04 -15.21 -9.38
N THR A 85 -20.08 -14.31 -8.38
CA THR A 85 -18.89 -13.63 -7.89
C THR A 85 -18.10 -14.53 -6.94
N ASN A 86 -16.96 -14.99 -7.40
CA ASN A 86 -15.99 -15.72 -6.58
C ASN A 86 -14.59 -15.50 -7.15
N MET A 87 -13.92 -14.47 -6.67
CA MET A 87 -12.57 -14.11 -7.08
C MET A 87 -11.71 -13.75 -5.88
N THR A 88 -10.40 -13.83 -6.02
CA THR A 88 -9.45 -13.33 -5.02
C THR A 88 -8.55 -12.30 -5.68
N ILE A 89 -8.54 -11.09 -5.14
CA ILE A 89 -7.75 -9.98 -5.67
C ILE A 89 -6.43 -9.91 -4.91
N PHE A 90 -5.32 -9.99 -5.64
CA PHE A 90 -3.98 -9.74 -5.15
C PHE A 90 -3.60 -8.31 -5.53
N ARG A 91 -3.31 -7.47 -4.53
CA ARG A 91 -2.99 -6.07 -4.74
C ARG A 91 -1.62 -5.75 -4.20
N GLU A 92 -0.82 -5.04 -4.99
CA GLU A 92 0.46 -4.46 -4.56
C GLU A 92 0.26 -3.47 -3.42
N ASN A 93 1.17 -3.47 -2.46
CA ASN A 93 1.07 -2.70 -1.23
C ASN A 93 2.30 -1.87 -0.87
N THR A 94 3.47 -2.13 -1.46
CA THR A 94 4.75 -1.58 -1.00
C THR A 94 5.42 -0.67 -2.01
N GLU A 95 5.10 -0.81 -3.29
CA GLU A 95 5.61 0.00 -4.38
C GLU A 95 4.56 0.99 -4.92
N ASP A 96 4.83 1.61 -6.06
CA ASP A 96 4.02 2.65 -6.69
C ASP A 96 3.89 3.87 -5.76
N ILE A 97 2.73 4.52 -5.75
CA ILE A 97 2.43 5.66 -4.87
C ILE A 97 2.49 5.30 -3.38
N TYR A 98 2.41 4.02 -3.05
CA TYR A 98 2.45 3.53 -1.67
C TYR A 98 3.86 3.51 -1.09
N ALA A 99 4.90 3.64 -1.91
CA ALA A 99 6.28 3.78 -1.45
C ALA A 99 6.49 5.07 -0.65
N GLY A 100 5.68 6.11 -0.93
CA GLY A 100 5.70 7.37 -0.21
C GLY A 100 7.01 8.15 -0.39
N VAL A 101 7.61 8.04 -1.57
CA VAL A 101 8.79 8.84 -1.95
C VAL A 101 8.29 10.15 -2.51
N GLU A 102 8.19 11.16 -1.64
CA GLU A 102 7.56 12.44 -1.99
C GLU A 102 8.19 13.63 -1.27
N TRP A 103 8.14 14.79 -1.89
CA TRP A 103 8.58 16.07 -1.36
C TRP A 103 7.47 17.09 -1.49
N ALA A 104 7.14 17.73 -0.39
CA ALA A 104 6.12 18.77 -0.34
C ALA A 104 6.54 20.00 -1.13
N ALA A 105 5.58 20.63 -1.79
CA ALA A 105 5.78 21.90 -2.48
C ALA A 105 6.39 22.96 -1.54
N ASN A 106 7.12 23.91 -2.12
CA ASN A 106 7.77 25.04 -1.42
C ASN A 106 8.87 24.63 -0.41
N THR A 107 9.33 23.37 -0.41
CA THR A 107 10.47 22.95 0.40
C THR A 107 11.78 23.00 -0.40
N GLU A 108 12.91 23.27 0.26
CA GLU A 108 14.22 23.27 -0.38
C GLU A 108 14.58 21.88 -0.97
N ALA A 109 14.14 20.81 -0.31
CA ALA A 109 14.32 19.45 -0.82
C ALA A 109 13.56 19.25 -2.13
N CYS A 110 12.30 19.73 -2.22
CA CYS A 110 11.51 19.65 -3.44
C CYS A 110 12.14 20.46 -4.59
N LYS A 111 12.62 21.67 -4.32
CA LYS A 111 13.32 22.48 -5.32
C LYS A 111 14.54 21.77 -5.90
N LYS A 112 15.37 21.16 -5.05
CA LYS A 112 16.53 20.35 -5.49
C LYS A 112 16.10 19.20 -6.41
N VAL A 113 15.01 18.51 -6.09
CA VAL A 113 14.50 17.40 -6.93
C VAL A 113 13.96 17.93 -8.25
N VAL A 114 13.19 19.03 -8.24
CA VAL A 114 12.69 19.70 -9.46
C VAL A 114 13.85 20.13 -10.34
N ASP A 115 14.86 20.78 -9.78
CA ASP A 115 16.05 21.23 -10.48
C ASP A 115 16.81 20.05 -11.13
N PHE A 116 17.02 18.98 -10.39
CA PHE A 116 17.65 17.77 -10.91
C PHE A 116 16.83 17.18 -12.08
N LEU A 117 15.54 17.03 -11.92
CA LEU A 117 14.67 16.50 -12.97
C LEU A 117 14.69 17.36 -14.22
N GLN A 118 14.72 18.68 -14.08
CA GLN A 118 14.71 19.61 -15.24
C GLN A 118 16.09 19.74 -15.87
N LYS A 119 17.16 19.92 -15.08
CA LYS A 119 18.51 20.24 -15.58
C LYS A 119 19.26 18.99 -16.00
N GLU A 120 19.24 17.93 -15.18
CA GLU A 120 20.02 16.71 -15.45
C GLU A 120 19.22 15.68 -16.26
N MET A 121 17.91 15.53 -15.96
CA MET A 121 17.07 14.53 -16.64
C MET A 121 16.27 15.11 -17.81
N GLY A 122 16.36 16.41 -18.08
CA GLY A 122 15.71 17.07 -19.21
C GLY A 122 14.17 17.07 -19.15
N VAL A 123 13.58 16.93 -17.97
CA VAL A 123 12.13 16.89 -17.80
C VAL A 123 11.54 18.28 -18.02
N LYS A 124 10.75 18.45 -19.11
CA LYS A 124 10.09 19.73 -19.49
C LYS A 124 8.62 19.80 -19.09
N LYS A 125 8.07 18.74 -18.47
CA LYS A 125 6.63 18.62 -18.22
C LYS A 125 6.17 19.14 -16.86
N ILE A 126 7.09 19.56 -16.00
CA ILE A 126 6.72 20.22 -14.73
C ILE A 126 6.29 21.64 -15.05
N ARG A 127 4.98 21.87 -15.06
CA ARG A 127 4.38 23.12 -15.55
C ARG A 127 4.62 24.30 -14.61
N PHE A 128 4.59 24.04 -13.30
CA PHE A 128 4.72 25.06 -12.25
C PHE A 128 5.79 24.60 -11.24
N PRO A 129 7.09 24.69 -11.59
CA PRO A 129 8.17 24.14 -10.78
C PRO A 129 8.24 24.74 -9.38
N GLU A 130 7.94 26.03 -9.23
CA GLU A 130 8.02 26.74 -7.95
C GLU A 130 6.98 26.28 -6.91
N SER A 131 5.81 25.82 -7.39
CA SER A 131 4.68 25.44 -6.53
C SER A 131 4.28 23.98 -6.63
N SER A 132 5.04 23.18 -7.37
CA SER A 132 4.78 21.75 -7.50
C SER A 132 5.40 20.95 -6.36
N GLY A 133 4.63 20.02 -5.76
CA GLY A 133 5.20 18.89 -5.03
C GLY A 133 5.58 17.76 -5.99
N ILE A 134 6.56 16.95 -5.61
CA ILE A 134 7.04 15.83 -6.43
C ILE A 134 6.83 14.52 -5.69
N GLY A 135 6.28 13.53 -6.38
CA GLY A 135 6.19 12.15 -5.93
C GLY A 135 6.81 11.21 -6.95
N ILE A 136 7.56 10.23 -6.48
CA ILE A 136 8.18 9.19 -7.32
C ILE A 136 7.43 7.89 -7.11
N LYS A 137 7.19 7.18 -8.21
CA LYS A 137 6.54 5.87 -8.26
C LYS A 137 7.58 4.80 -8.61
N PRO A 138 8.27 4.21 -7.64
CA PRO A 138 9.16 3.10 -7.93
C PRO A 138 8.35 1.84 -8.27
N ILE A 139 8.76 1.13 -9.30
CA ILE A 139 8.20 -0.17 -9.70
C ILE A 139 9.38 -1.05 -10.09
N SER A 140 9.55 -2.17 -9.38
CA SER A 140 10.64 -3.11 -9.63
C SER A 140 10.17 -4.41 -10.29
N VAL A 141 11.09 -5.07 -10.95
CA VAL A 141 10.89 -6.44 -11.48
C VAL A 141 10.64 -7.40 -10.32
N GLU A 142 11.43 -7.29 -9.27
CA GLU A 142 11.36 -8.15 -8.08
C GLU A 142 10.03 -8.01 -7.36
N GLY A 143 9.54 -6.77 -7.14
CA GLY A 143 8.25 -6.48 -6.53
C GLY A 143 7.10 -7.08 -7.35
N THR A 144 7.14 -6.89 -8.66
CA THR A 144 6.14 -7.46 -9.58
C THR A 144 6.18 -8.99 -9.57
N GLN A 145 7.37 -9.59 -9.65
CA GLN A 145 7.53 -11.04 -9.65
C GLN A 145 7.05 -11.68 -8.35
N ARG A 146 7.36 -11.10 -7.18
CA ARG A 146 6.92 -11.67 -5.89
C ARG A 146 5.41 -11.65 -5.75
N LEU A 147 4.73 -10.59 -6.19
CA LEU A 147 3.28 -10.50 -6.19
C LEU A 147 2.66 -11.56 -7.13
N MET A 148 3.18 -11.65 -8.35
CA MET A 148 2.72 -12.64 -9.34
C MET A 148 2.93 -14.07 -8.86
N ARG A 149 4.09 -14.39 -8.29
CA ARG A 149 4.39 -15.72 -7.73
C ARG A 149 3.42 -16.08 -6.62
N ALA A 150 3.11 -15.14 -5.73
CA ALA A 150 2.15 -15.37 -4.67
C ALA A 150 0.73 -15.65 -5.21
N ALA A 151 0.29 -14.89 -6.21
CA ALA A 151 -1.02 -15.10 -6.85
C ALA A 151 -1.10 -16.44 -7.58
N LEU A 152 -0.05 -16.84 -8.31
CA LEU A 152 0.03 -18.12 -9.01
C LEU A 152 0.04 -19.31 -8.03
N ASN A 153 0.86 -19.22 -6.98
CA ASN A 153 0.91 -20.25 -5.93
C ASN A 153 -0.46 -20.42 -5.24
N TYR A 154 -1.12 -19.31 -4.94
CA TYR A 154 -2.47 -19.34 -4.39
C TYR A 154 -3.46 -19.98 -5.36
N ALA A 155 -3.39 -19.66 -6.64
CA ALA A 155 -4.27 -20.23 -7.66
C ALA A 155 -4.09 -21.75 -7.77
N ILE A 156 -2.85 -22.24 -7.76
CA ILE A 156 -2.54 -23.68 -7.78
C ILE A 156 -3.04 -24.36 -6.51
N ALA A 157 -2.73 -23.80 -5.34
CA ALA A 157 -3.09 -24.39 -4.04
C ALA A 157 -4.60 -24.42 -3.79
N ASN A 158 -5.38 -23.54 -4.45
CA ASN A 158 -6.82 -23.44 -4.30
C ASN A 158 -7.61 -23.86 -5.56
N ASP A 159 -6.96 -24.58 -6.47
CA ASP A 159 -7.57 -25.10 -7.70
C ASP A 159 -8.35 -24.03 -8.52
N ARG A 160 -7.75 -22.82 -8.63
CA ARG A 160 -8.35 -21.71 -9.38
C ARG A 160 -8.04 -21.84 -10.86
N LYS A 161 -9.04 -21.63 -11.71
CA LYS A 161 -8.96 -21.87 -13.15
C LYS A 161 -8.03 -20.90 -13.90
N SER A 162 -7.86 -19.70 -13.41
CA SER A 162 -7.09 -18.65 -14.10
C SER A 162 -6.54 -17.59 -13.15
N VAL A 163 -5.48 -16.93 -13.57
CA VAL A 163 -4.96 -15.69 -12.98
C VAL A 163 -4.99 -14.61 -14.05
N THR A 164 -5.65 -13.50 -13.77
CA THR A 164 -5.74 -12.35 -14.68
C THR A 164 -4.85 -11.24 -14.17
N ILE A 165 -3.90 -10.80 -14.99
CA ILE A 165 -3.06 -9.64 -14.67
C ILE A 165 -3.82 -8.38 -15.05
N VAL A 166 -4.02 -7.49 -14.07
CA VAL A 166 -4.66 -6.20 -14.25
C VAL A 166 -3.63 -5.10 -14.02
N HIS A 167 -3.30 -4.35 -15.05
CA HIS A 167 -2.43 -3.19 -14.94
C HIS A 167 -3.07 -1.98 -15.62
N ARG A 168 -2.76 -0.79 -15.12
CA ARG A 168 -3.28 0.46 -15.67
C ARG A 168 -2.38 0.94 -16.79
N ARG A 169 -2.82 0.75 -18.03
CA ARG A 169 -2.06 1.06 -19.25
C ARG A 169 -1.85 2.57 -19.47
N ASP A 170 -2.73 3.41 -18.94
CA ASP A 170 -2.83 4.81 -19.34
C ASP A 170 -1.82 5.76 -18.67
N HIS A 171 -1.15 5.33 -17.61
CA HIS A 171 -0.25 6.19 -16.83
C HIS A 171 1.21 5.72 -16.78
N PHE A 172 1.50 4.50 -17.18
CA PHE A 172 2.85 3.96 -17.25
C PHE A 172 2.98 3.01 -18.43
N ARG A 173 3.91 3.25 -19.32
CA ARG A 173 4.35 2.24 -20.29
C ARG A 173 5.25 1.26 -19.55
N ALA A 174 4.66 0.36 -18.77
CA ALA A 174 5.36 -0.71 -18.08
C ALA A 174 6.22 -1.58 -19.04
N GLU A 175 5.81 -1.65 -20.31
CA GLU A 175 6.55 -2.32 -21.40
C GLU A 175 7.99 -1.76 -21.62
N LYS A 176 8.32 -0.59 -21.04
CA LYS A 176 9.67 -0.02 -21.11
C LYS A 176 10.48 -0.18 -19.83
N ILE A 177 9.87 -0.69 -18.76
CA ILE A 177 10.50 -0.81 -17.43
C ILE A 177 10.68 -2.29 -17.07
N LEU A 178 9.87 -3.19 -17.59
CA LEU A 178 9.97 -4.64 -17.47
C LEU A 178 10.42 -5.25 -18.80
#